data_ce8f110e8ca1c5e7240c494c2de0a1a4
#
_entry.id   ce8f110e8ca1c5e7240c494c2de0a1a4
#
_cell.length_a   1.000
_cell.length_b   1.000
_cell.length_c   1.000
_cell.angle_alpha   90.00
_cell.angle_beta   90.00
_cell.angle_gamma   90.00
#
_symmetry.space_group_name_H-M   'P 1'
#
loop_
_entity.id
_entity.type
_entity.pdbx_description
1 polymer ?
#
loop_
_entity_poly.entity_id
_entity_poly.type
_entity_poly.pdbx_seq_one_letter_code
_entity_poly.pdbx_strand_id
1 'polypeptide(L)'
;MRAWVGIAALAGAFVVAMATGAAAQAPKGKPPTVTGRVVDNVCMLTMGQKGEGHRECAIGCDKAGVRMALLDEKANVLYTLMADKPFVDPNLLIREHLEHVVTIKGDLYEAPSGQKVLAVKEVQTAQATGKNPCAAKNPCAAKNPCGAKK
;
A
#
# COMPACT_ATOMS: atom_id res chain seq x y z
N MET A 1 51.91 -49.79 -41.58
CA MET A 1 50.45 -49.70 -41.34
C MET A 1 50.23 -48.57 -40.35
N ARG A 2 49.75 -47.42 -40.84
CA ARG A 2 49.60 -46.17 -40.07
C ARG A 2 48.11 -45.90 -39.87
N ALA A 3 47.65 -46.03 -38.62
CA ALA A 3 46.27 -45.73 -38.25
C ALA A 3 46.15 -44.20 -37.98
N TRP A 4 45.27 -43.56 -38.69
CA TRP A 4 44.86 -42.18 -38.48
C TRP A 4 43.70 -42.14 -37.51
N VAL A 5 43.89 -41.50 -36.35
CA VAL A 5 42.83 -41.22 -35.40
C VAL A 5 42.30 -39.82 -35.70
N GLY A 6 41.07 -39.76 -36.20
CA GLY A 6 40.36 -38.52 -36.43
C GLY A 6 39.77 -37.96 -35.14
N ILE A 7 40.20 -36.75 -34.81
CA ILE A 7 39.60 -35.97 -33.68
C ILE A 7 38.41 -35.19 -34.24
N ALA A 8 37.21 -35.62 -33.85
CA ALA A 8 35.96 -34.85 -34.11
C ALA A 8 35.81 -33.75 -33.05
N ALA A 9 35.97 -32.48 -33.50
CA ALA A 9 35.69 -31.33 -32.67
C ALA A 9 34.18 -31.08 -32.60
N LEU A 10 33.58 -31.31 -31.45
CA LEU A 10 32.18 -30.92 -31.14
C LEU A 10 32.17 -29.45 -30.75
N ALA A 11 31.77 -28.59 -31.70
CA ALA A 11 31.42 -27.18 -31.43
C ALA A 11 30.07 -27.09 -30.72
N GLY A 12 30.13 -26.96 -29.37
CA GLY A 12 28.93 -26.73 -28.57
C GLY A 12 28.47 -25.27 -28.73
N ALA A 13 27.36 -25.06 -29.43
CA ALA A 13 26.71 -23.75 -29.51
C ALA A 13 26.04 -23.44 -28.16
N PHE A 14 26.63 -22.52 -27.39
CA PHE A 14 26.03 -21.98 -26.16
C PHE A 14 24.93 -20.98 -26.58
N VAL A 15 23.66 -21.41 -26.54
CA VAL A 15 22.52 -20.53 -26.70
C VAL A 15 22.30 -19.82 -25.36
N VAL A 16 22.78 -18.57 -25.26
CA VAL A 16 22.44 -17.67 -24.14
C VAL A 16 21.00 -17.21 -24.34
N ALA A 17 20.06 -17.85 -23.65
CA ALA A 17 18.69 -17.38 -23.56
C ALA A 17 18.67 -16.07 -22.74
N MET A 18 18.59 -14.93 -23.41
CA MET A 18 18.29 -13.65 -22.79
C MET A 18 16.87 -13.72 -22.23
N ALA A 19 16.74 -13.89 -20.91
CA ALA A 19 15.48 -13.73 -20.22
C ALA A 19 15.07 -12.26 -20.33
N THR A 20 14.16 -11.95 -21.26
CA THR A 20 13.50 -10.64 -21.35
C THR A 20 12.65 -10.50 -20.09
N GLY A 21 13.10 -9.69 -19.14
CA GLY A 21 12.35 -9.33 -17.96
C GLY A 21 11.02 -8.71 -18.40
N ALA A 22 9.91 -9.39 -18.11
CA ALA A 22 8.59 -8.84 -18.31
C ALA A 22 8.44 -7.62 -17.42
N ALA A 23 8.53 -6.43 -18.00
CA ALA A 23 8.15 -5.20 -17.32
C ALA A 23 6.67 -5.35 -16.93
N ALA A 24 6.37 -5.29 -15.65
CA ALA A 24 4.99 -5.30 -15.14
C ALA A 24 4.25 -4.10 -15.76
N GLN A 25 3.47 -4.37 -16.78
CA GLN A 25 2.64 -3.33 -17.41
C GLN A 25 1.44 -3.08 -16.51
N ALA A 26 1.23 -1.82 -16.14
CA ALA A 26 0.01 -1.41 -15.47
C ALA A 26 -1.22 -1.85 -16.30
N PRO A 27 -2.25 -2.44 -15.70
CA PRO A 27 -3.42 -2.89 -16.44
C PRO A 27 -4.08 -1.70 -17.14
N LYS A 28 -4.22 -1.79 -18.48
CA LYS A 28 -4.97 -0.83 -19.30
C LYS A 28 -6.46 -1.06 -19.04
N GLY A 29 -7.00 -0.44 -18.01
CA GLY A 29 -8.39 -0.51 -17.62
C GLY A 29 -8.80 0.76 -16.88
N LYS A 30 -10.12 0.91 -16.63
CA LYS A 30 -10.60 1.96 -15.72
C LYS A 30 -9.84 1.82 -14.41
N PRO A 31 -9.23 2.89 -13.88
CA PRO A 31 -8.46 2.79 -12.66
C PRO A 31 -9.32 2.17 -11.55
N PRO A 32 -8.80 1.19 -10.82
CA PRO A 32 -9.55 0.54 -9.76
C PRO A 32 -9.94 1.56 -8.71
N THR A 33 -11.10 1.32 -8.12
CA THR A 33 -11.63 2.11 -7.01
C THR A 33 -11.63 1.21 -5.78
N VAL A 34 -10.93 1.62 -4.74
CA VAL A 34 -10.82 0.87 -3.48
C VAL A 34 -11.42 1.69 -2.35
N THR A 35 -12.32 1.08 -1.59
CA THR A 35 -12.91 1.70 -0.40
C THR A 35 -12.30 1.11 0.85
N GLY A 36 -11.85 1.97 1.76
CA GLY A 36 -11.22 1.53 3.00
C GLY A 36 -11.01 2.70 3.97
N ARG A 37 -10.46 2.38 5.13
CA ARG A 37 -10.06 3.37 6.14
C ARG A 37 -8.63 3.81 5.89
N VAL A 38 -8.38 5.11 5.92
CA VAL A 38 -7.01 5.66 5.93
C VAL A 38 -6.44 5.45 7.33
N VAL A 39 -5.33 4.72 7.43
CA VAL A 39 -4.67 4.40 8.70
C VAL A 39 -3.19 4.75 8.64
N ASP A 40 -2.58 5.05 9.78
CA ASP A 40 -1.12 5.12 9.82
C ASP A 40 -0.53 3.70 9.92
N ASN A 41 0.55 3.47 9.16
CA ASN A 41 1.16 2.14 9.06
C ASN A 41 1.78 1.68 10.39
N VAL A 42 2.34 2.58 11.18
CA VAL A 42 3.06 2.19 12.39
C VAL A 42 2.08 1.70 13.45
N CYS A 43 1.10 2.52 13.82
CA CYS A 43 0.16 2.16 14.88
C CYS A 43 -0.77 1.03 14.44
N MET A 44 -1.16 0.99 13.16
CA MET A 44 -1.98 -0.11 12.64
C MET A 44 -1.24 -1.45 12.69
N LEU A 45 0.02 -1.51 12.21
CA LEU A 45 0.76 -2.78 12.14
C LEU A 45 1.31 -3.25 13.49
N THR A 46 1.70 -2.32 14.35
CA THR A 46 2.34 -2.67 15.64
C THR A 46 1.35 -2.83 16.78
N MET A 47 0.24 -2.09 16.76
CA MET A 47 -0.72 -2.03 17.87
C MET A 47 -2.16 -2.31 17.47
N GLY A 48 -2.46 -2.49 16.17
CA GLY A 48 -3.82 -2.67 15.66
C GLY A 48 -4.71 -1.44 15.83
N GLN A 49 -4.13 -0.26 16.06
CA GLN A 49 -4.88 0.97 16.34
C GLN A 49 -5.47 1.56 15.07
N LYS A 50 -6.73 1.89 15.11
CA LYS A 50 -7.48 2.51 14.02
C LYS A 50 -8.80 3.12 14.50
N GLY A 51 -9.37 3.98 13.70
CA GLY A 51 -10.68 4.60 13.92
C GLY A 51 -10.60 5.96 14.60
N GLU A 52 -11.77 6.57 14.80
CA GLU A 52 -11.88 7.96 15.23
C GLU A 52 -11.12 8.28 16.54
N GLY A 53 -11.10 7.35 17.47
CA GLY A 53 -10.35 7.51 18.73
C GLY A 53 -8.82 7.55 18.57
N HIS A 54 -8.31 7.15 17.40
CA HIS A 54 -6.88 7.15 17.06
C HIS A 54 -6.48 8.34 16.19
N ARG A 55 -7.43 9.15 15.71
CA ARG A 55 -7.20 10.20 14.72
C ARG A 55 -6.12 11.21 15.11
N GLU A 56 -6.10 11.67 16.33
CA GLU A 56 -5.08 12.63 16.81
C GLU A 56 -3.65 12.03 16.76
N CYS A 57 -3.53 10.74 17.08
CA CYS A 57 -2.25 10.04 16.96
C CYS A 57 -1.83 9.92 15.49
N ALA A 58 -2.74 9.55 14.59
CA ALA A 58 -2.48 9.46 13.16
C ALA A 58 -2.04 10.81 12.56
N ILE A 59 -2.61 11.93 13.02
CA ILE A 59 -2.17 13.28 12.64
C ILE A 59 -0.73 13.54 13.11
N GLY A 60 -0.38 13.11 14.32
CA GLY A 60 0.98 13.21 14.83
C GLY A 60 1.98 12.39 14.02
N CYS A 61 1.59 11.18 13.64
CA CYS A 61 2.37 10.29 12.78
C CYS A 61 2.57 10.88 11.37
N ASP A 62 1.52 11.47 10.76
CA ASP A 62 1.63 12.15 9.46
C ASP A 62 2.63 13.31 9.51
N LYS A 63 2.54 14.16 10.55
CA LYS A 63 3.49 15.26 10.76
C LYS A 63 4.93 14.78 10.93
N ALA A 64 5.13 13.58 11.48
CA ALA A 64 6.43 12.94 11.61
C ALA A 64 6.90 12.24 10.32
N GLY A 65 6.12 12.30 9.25
CA GLY A 65 6.46 11.70 7.95
C GLY A 65 6.14 10.21 7.84
N VAL A 66 5.34 9.65 8.75
CA VAL A 66 4.89 8.26 8.65
C VAL A 66 3.98 8.11 7.44
N ARG A 67 4.22 7.07 6.65
CA ARG A 67 3.37 6.76 5.51
C ARG A 67 2.03 6.20 5.96
N MET A 68 0.98 6.72 5.31
CA MET A 68 -0.36 6.22 5.49
C MET A 68 -0.65 5.04 4.57
N ALA A 69 -1.65 4.27 4.94
CA ALA A 69 -2.17 3.15 4.17
C ALA A 69 -3.69 3.22 4.08
N LEU A 70 -4.26 2.44 3.16
CA LEU A 70 -5.70 2.21 3.07
C LEU A 70 -5.99 0.77 3.51
N LEU A 71 -6.75 0.62 4.57
CA LEU A 71 -7.23 -0.66 5.06
C LEU A 71 -8.63 -0.95 4.49
N ASP A 72 -8.71 -1.88 3.55
CA ASP A 72 -9.99 -2.48 3.19
C ASP A 72 -10.40 -3.46 4.30
N GLU A 73 -11.29 -3.00 5.18
CA GLU A 73 -11.73 -3.78 6.34
C GLU A 73 -12.58 -4.99 5.93
N LYS A 74 -13.19 -4.98 4.74
CA LYS A 74 -14.02 -6.08 4.23
C LYS A 74 -13.17 -7.21 3.67
N ALA A 75 -12.17 -6.86 2.88
CA ALA A 75 -11.24 -7.81 2.30
C ALA A 75 -10.08 -8.15 3.24
N ASN A 76 -9.92 -7.44 4.35
CA ASN A 76 -8.76 -7.49 5.25
C ASN A 76 -7.44 -7.32 4.51
N VAL A 77 -7.39 -6.32 3.63
CA VAL A 77 -6.21 -6.00 2.81
C VAL A 77 -5.72 -4.60 3.14
N LEU A 78 -4.42 -4.49 3.40
CA LEU A 78 -3.73 -3.23 3.60
C LEU A 78 -3.03 -2.82 2.31
N TYR A 79 -3.41 -1.68 1.75
CA TYR A 79 -2.78 -1.08 0.58
C TYR A 79 -1.81 0.01 1.04
N THR A 80 -0.54 -0.12 0.68
CA THR A 80 0.41 0.99 0.82
C THR A 80 0.02 2.10 -0.15
N LEU A 81 -0.12 3.33 0.35
CA LEU A 81 -0.43 4.48 -0.49
C LEU A 81 0.84 5.13 -1.03
N MET A 82 0.81 5.53 -2.29
CA MET A 82 1.87 6.29 -2.94
C MET A 82 1.27 7.42 -3.77
N ALA A 83 2.08 8.45 -4.04
CA ALA A 83 1.70 9.47 -4.99
C ALA A 83 1.72 8.90 -6.42
N ASP A 84 0.89 9.46 -7.31
CA ASP A 84 0.85 9.12 -8.74
C ASP A 84 2.02 9.71 -9.53
N LYS A 85 2.79 10.63 -8.90
CA LYS A 85 3.93 11.33 -9.50
C LYS A 85 5.14 11.30 -8.58
N PRO A 86 6.36 11.29 -9.15
CA PRO A 86 7.57 11.41 -8.35
C PRO A 86 7.66 12.78 -7.67
N PHE A 87 8.37 12.83 -6.54
CA PHE A 87 8.60 14.03 -5.73
C PHE A 87 7.35 14.69 -5.13
N VAL A 88 6.24 13.96 -5.05
CA VAL A 88 5.02 14.40 -4.37
C VAL A 88 4.88 13.64 -3.05
N ASP A 89 4.47 14.36 -1.99
CA ASP A 89 4.16 13.75 -0.70
C ASP A 89 2.98 12.76 -0.88
N PRO A 90 3.18 11.47 -0.61
CA PRO A 90 2.12 10.47 -0.78
C PRO A 90 0.93 10.68 0.14
N ASN A 91 1.11 11.40 1.25
CA ASN A 91 0.03 11.68 2.20
C ASN A 91 -0.80 12.92 1.83
N LEU A 92 -0.36 13.72 0.85
CA LEU A 92 -0.96 15.02 0.55
C LEU A 92 -2.48 14.95 0.29
N LEU A 93 -2.92 13.98 -0.52
CA LEU A 93 -4.33 13.85 -0.90
C LEU A 93 -5.20 13.17 0.17
N ILE A 94 -4.57 12.51 1.15
CA ILE A 94 -5.27 11.69 2.15
C ILE A 94 -5.21 12.28 3.56
N ARG A 95 -4.39 13.31 3.78
CA ARG A 95 -4.12 13.92 5.09
C ARG A 95 -5.38 14.36 5.83
N GLU A 96 -6.35 14.93 5.13
CA GLU A 96 -7.62 15.36 5.73
C GLU A 96 -8.54 14.19 6.10
N HIS A 97 -8.25 13.00 5.56
CA HIS A 97 -9.08 11.81 5.71
C HIS A 97 -8.50 10.77 6.66
N LEU A 98 -7.50 11.15 7.46
CA LEU A 98 -6.89 10.24 8.45
C LEU A 98 -7.98 9.66 9.36
N GLU A 99 -7.96 8.32 9.49
CA GLU A 99 -8.91 7.49 10.24
C GLU A 99 -10.36 7.52 9.73
N HIS A 100 -10.62 8.18 8.60
CA HIS A 100 -11.92 8.13 7.94
C HIS A 100 -11.97 7.03 6.88
N VAL A 101 -13.18 6.56 6.59
CA VAL A 101 -13.44 5.67 5.45
C VAL A 101 -13.59 6.50 4.19
N VAL A 102 -12.79 6.19 3.19
CA VAL A 102 -12.76 6.87 1.90
C VAL A 102 -12.84 5.88 0.76
N THR A 103 -13.15 6.40 -0.42
CA THR A 103 -13.03 5.69 -1.68
C THR A 103 -11.93 6.33 -2.49
N ILE A 104 -10.86 5.59 -2.74
CA ILE A 104 -9.70 6.04 -3.51
C ILE A 104 -9.77 5.46 -4.92
N LYS A 105 -9.64 6.34 -5.92
CA LYS A 105 -9.43 5.98 -7.31
C LYS A 105 -7.95 6.17 -7.64
N GLY A 106 -7.33 5.15 -8.21
CA GLY A 106 -5.90 5.18 -8.48
C GLY A 106 -5.42 4.00 -9.31
N ASP A 107 -4.13 3.86 -9.49
CA ASP A 107 -3.53 2.70 -10.14
C ASP A 107 -3.09 1.69 -9.06
N LEU A 108 -3.50 0.45 -9.23
CA LEU A 108 -3.12 -0.63 -8.33
C LEU A 108 -1.91 -1.37 -8.90
N TYR A 109 -0.89 -1.53 -8.06
CA TYR A 109 0.30 -2.30 -8.32
C TYR A 109 0.42 -3.44 -7.32
N GLU A 110 1.00 -4.54 -7.76
CA GLU A 110 1.36 -5.64 -6.88
C GLU A 110 2.85 -5.94 -7.06
N ALA A 111 3.59 -5.82 -5.97
CA ALA A 111 5.01 -6.15 -5.96
C ALA A 111 5.20 -7.68 -6.02
N PRO A 112 6.37 -8.19 -6.47
CA PRO A 112 6.67 -9.63 -6.47
C PRO A 112 6.56 -10.29 -5.08
N SER A 113 6.67 -9.51 -4.01
CA SER A 113 6.45 -9.94 -2.63
C SER A 113 4.97 -10.11 -2.25
N GLY A 114 4.03 -9.81 -3.15
CA GLY A 114 2.60 -9.79 -2.87
C GLY A 114 2.10 -8.50 -2.22
N GLN A 115 2.96 -7.50 -1.96
CA GLN A 115 2.56 -6.23 -1.42
C GLN A 115 1.69 -5.45 -2.42
N LYS A 116 0.53 -5.00 -1.97
CA LYS A 116 -0.39 -4.18 -2.76
C LYS A 116 -0.13 -2.70 -2.52
N VAL A 117 0.06 -1.97 -3.62
CA VAL A 117 0.37 -0.52 -3.60
C VAL A 117 -0.66 0.20 -4.45
N LEU A 118 -1.25 1.26 -3.92
CA LEU A 118 -2.26 2.09 -4.59
C LEU A 118 -1.69 3.49 -4.82
N ALA A 119 -1.48 3.85 -6.08
CA ALA A 119 -1.12 5.21 -6.46
C ALA A 119 -2.37 6.09 -6.46
N VAL A 120 -2.43 7.04 -5.54
CA VAL A 120 -3.61 7.87 -5.29
C VAL A 120 -3.75 8.95 -6.36
N LYS A 121 -4.88 8.97 -7.06
CA LYS A 121 -5.23 10.02 -8.05
C LYS A 121 -6.36 10.91 -7.55
N GLU A 122 -7.36 10.30 -6.91
CA GLU A 122 -8.55 11.00 -6.43
C GLU A 122 -9.03 10.32 -5.15
N VAL A 123 -9.46 11.12 -4.18
CA VAL A 123 -10.03 10.67 -2.93
C VAL A 123 -11.44 11.22 -2.81
N GLN A 124 -12.38 10.34 -2.48
CA GLN A 124 -13.75 10.72 -2.20
C GLN A 124 -14.12 10.22 -0.80
N THR A 125 -14.71 11.07 0.01
CA THR A 125 -15.24 10.63 1.29
C THR A 125 -16.32 9.59 1.02
N ALA A 126 -16.18 8.39 1.56
CA ALA A 126 -17.28 7.44 1.51
C ALA A 126 -18.40 8.03 2.36
N GLN A 127 -19.47 8.49 1.72
CA GLN A 127 -20.66 8.90 2.46
C GLN A 127 -21.05 7.74 3.33
N ALA A 128 -21.13 7.98 4.63
CA ALA A 128 -21.56 6.98 5.62
C ALA A 128 -22.98 6.55 5.31
N THR A 129 -23.12 5.55 4.44
CA THR A 129 -24.36 4.77 4.35
C THR A 129 -24.39 3.81 5.53
N GLY A 130 -24.81 4.27 6.67
CA GLY A 130 -25.00 3.41 7.82
C GLY A 130 -24.59 4.09 9.12
N LYS A 131 -25.55 4.16 10.01
CA LYS A 131 -25.44 4.64 11.39
C LYS A 131 -24.14 4.17 12.01
N ASN A 132 -23.34 5.12 12.46
CA ASN A 132 -22.10 4.89 13.17
C ASN A 132 -22.41 4.16 14.51
N PRO A 133 -22.16 2.86 14.68
CA PRO A 133 -22.49 2.17 15.92
C PRO A 133 -21.62 2.60 17.10
N CYS A 134 -20.57 3.39 16.86
CA CYS A 134 -19.63 3.87 17.88
C CYS A 134 -19.93 5.28 18.40
N ALA A 135 -21.06 5.90 18.04
CA ALA A 135 -21.47 7.19 18.61
C ALA A 135 -21.95 7.07 20.07
N ALA A 136 -22.07 5.85 20.61
CA ALA A 136 -22.45 5.61 21.99
C ALA A 136 -21.24 5.13 22.80
N LYS A 137 -20.70 6.05 23.62
CA LYS A 137 -19.75 5.82 24.73
C LYS A 137 -18.37 5.28 24.33
N ASN A 138 -17.44 6.18 24.29
CA ASN A 138 -16.02 5.96 24.07
C ASN A 138 -15.36 5.29 25.31
N PRO A 139 -15.09 3.98 25.33
CA PRO A 139 -14.39 3.35 26.46
C PRO A 139 -12.86 3.52 26.39
N CYS A 140 -12.33 4.12 25.33
CA CYS A 140 -10.88 4.27 25.08
C CYS A 140 -10.32 5.63 25.51
N ALA A 141 -11.10 6.51 26.14
CA ALA A 141 -10.61 7.80 26.62
C ALA A 141 -9.61 7.71 27.78
N ALA A 142 -9.33 6.53 28.31
CA ALA A 142 -8.55 6.36 29.53
C ALA A 142 -7.07 6.03 29.33
N LYS A 143 -6.58 5.75 28.12
CA LYS A 143 -5.15 5.46 27.92
C LYS A 143 -4.69 5.97 26.56
N ASN A 144 -4.23 7.21 26.52
CA ASN A 144 -3.56 7.80 25.37
C ASN A 144 -2.07 7.46 25.43
N PRO A 145 -1.56 6.43 24.68
CA PRO A 145 -0.14 6.06 24.73
C PRO A 145 0.77 7.04 23.96
N CYS A 146 0.19 7.96 23.18
CA CYS A 146 0.92 9.01 22.47
C CYS A 146 1.16 10.28 23.29
N GLY A 147 0.90 10.26 24.59
CA GLY A 147 1.25 11.34 25.50
C GLY A 147 2.75 11.47 25.62
N ALA A 148 3.35 12.41 24.88
CA ALA A 148 4.74 12.80 25.02
C ALA A 148 5.00 13.18 26.48
N LYS A 149 5.81 12.41 27.19
CA LYS A 149 6.44 12.88 28.42
C LYS A 149 7.41 13.99 28.04
N LYS A 150 7.16 15.21 28.56
CA LYS A 150 8.15 16.27 28.60
C LYS A 150 9.34 15.85 29.45
#